data_d9a3797abe0fcc974bd9535969c5754b
#
_entry.id   d9a3797abe0fcc974bd9535969c5754b
#
_cell.length_a   1.000
_cell.length_b   1.000
_cell.length_c   1.000
_cell.angle_alpha   90.00
_cell.angle_beta   90.00
_cell.angle_gamma   90.00
#
_symmetry.space_group_name_H-M   'P 1'
#
loop_
_entity.id
_entity.type
_entity.pdbx_description
1 polymer ?
#
loop_
_entity_poly.entity_id
_entity_poly.type
_entity_poly.pdbx_seq_one_letter_code
_entity_poly.pdbx_strand_id
1 'polypeptide(L)'
;RLRGALSRGDWYKTKEILLKGVDWILNEVKASGLRGRGGAGFPTGLKWSFMNKPPDGRPKYLVVNADEGEPGTCKDREIMRHDPHKLLEGCLVAGRAMGARAAYIYIRGEFYNEASNLQVAIREAYEAGLLGQDACGSGYAFDVFVVRGAGAYICGEETALIESIEGKQGKPRLKPPFPADVGVFGCPTTVANVETVAVSPTICRRGGAWFASFGRERNSGTKLFNISGHVNNPCTVEEEMSVPLKELIEKHAGTAPHALARGAARGRLSAGLSLSPSLPGGVRGGWDNLLAVIPGGSSTPLLPKSVCETVLMDFDSLVQAQSGLGTAAVIVMDKSTDIVKAIARLIEFYKHESCGQCTPCREGEYGTRPGGEGHRGSGHRIDALWEISKQIEGHTICALGDGAAWPVQGLIRHFRPELEERMRRYEEAKARAASA
;
A
#
# COMPACT_ATOMS: atom_id res chain seq x y z
N ARG A 1 19.36 -14.39 -1.24
CA ARG A 1 20.47 -14.94 -0.48
C ARG A 1 21.37 -13.85 0.05
N LEU A 2 21.93 -14.03 1.27
CA LEU A 2 22.75 -13.04 1.97
C LEU A 2 23.90 -12.50 1.11
N ARG A 3 24.64 -13.36 0.40
CA ARG A 3 25.73 -12.94 -0.48
C ARG A 3 25.28 -11.92 -1.53
N GLY A 4 24.10 -12.12 -2.12
CA GLY A 4 23.54 -11.17 -3.10
C GLY A 4 23.09 -9.87 -2.44
N ALA A 5 22.55 -9.91 -1.22
CA ALA A 5 22.18 -8.74 -0.46
C ALA A 5 23.42 -7.88 -0.13
N LEU A 6 24.48 -8.49 0.38
CA LEU A 6 25.76 -7.83 0.66
C LEU A 6 26.35 -7.18 -0.61
N SER A 7 26.27 -7.82 -1.77
CA SER A 7 26.79 -7.26 -3.03
C SER A 7 25.96 -6.05 -3.53
N ARG A 8 24.70 -5.90 -3.11
CA ARG A 8 23.86 -4.72 -3.37
C ARG A 8 24.02 -3.61 -2.34
N GLY A 9 24.78 -3.84 -1.27
CA GLY A 9 25.06 -2.88 -0.22
C GLY A 9 24.14 -2.98 1.01
N ASP A 10 23.31 -4.03 1.12
CA ASP A 10 22.59 -4.31 2.35
C ASP A 10 23.60 -4.72 3.44
N TRP A 11 23.28 -4.40 4.68
CA TRP A 11 24.11 -4.62 5.86
C TRP A 11 25.45 -3.84 5.88
N TYR A 12 25.69 -2.99 4.85
CA TYR A 12 26.89 -2.15 4.81
C TYR A 12 26.81 -1.08 5.90
N LYS A 13 27.82 -1.04 6.77
CA LYS A 13 27.91 -0.10 7.89
C LYS A 13 26.71 -0.11 8.87
N THR A 14 25.95 -1.18 8.92
CA THR A 14 24.78 -1.28 9.81
C THR A 14 25.19 -1.17 11.27
N LYS A 15 26.32 -1.79 11.68
CA LYS A 15 26.89 -1.60 13.02
C LYS A 15 27.09 -0.13 13.37
N GLU A 16 27.66 0.65 12.48
CA GLU A 16 27.89 2.09 12.69
C GLU A 16 26.59 2.85 12.89
N ILE A 17 25.53 2.53 12.10
CA ILE A 17 24.21 3.10 12.25
C ILE A 17 23.63 2.82 13.65
N LEU A 18 23.70 1.56 14.10
CA LEU A 18 23.19 1.16 15.41
C LEU A 18 23.91 1.86 16.57
N LEU A 19 25.23 2.03 16.46
CA LEU A 19 26.08 2.68 17.46
C LEU A 19 25.86 4.19 17.55
N LYS A 20 25.37 4.84 16.48
CA LYS A 20 24.97 6.26 16.53
C LYS A 20 23.75 6.50 17.42
N GLY A 21 22.97 5.49 17.68
CA GLY A 21 21.91 5.51 18.69
C GLY A 21 20.55 5.98 18.19
N VAL A 22 19.59 5.97 19.11
CA VAL A 22 18.17 6.22 18.89
C VAL A 22 17.92 7.61 18.27
N ASP A 23 18.42 8.64 18.92
CA ASP A 23 18.14 10.03 18.54
C ASP A 23 18.67 10.36 17.15
N TRP A 24 19.87 9.86 16.83
CA TRP A 24 20.44 10.07 15.50
C TRP A 24 19.59 9.41 14.42
N ILE A 25 19.19 8.14 14.58
CA ILE A 25 18.35 7.44 13.59
C ILE A 25 17.01 8.15 13.43
N LEU A 26 16.37 8.55 14.54
CA LEU A 26 15.10 9.29 14.51
C LEU A 26 15.23 10.62 13.78
N ASN A 27 16.33 11.36 14.02
CA ASN A 27 16.57 12.64 13.36
C ASN A 27 16.80 12.47 11.86
N GLU A 28 17.55 11.46 11.41
CA GLU A 28 17.71 11.17 9.98
C GLU A 28 16.37 10.81 9.31
N VAL A 29 15.53 9.99 9.96
CA VAL A 29 14.21 9.63 9.43
C VAL A 29 13.26 10.84 9.44
N LYS A 30 13.33 11.72 10.43
CA LYS A 30 12.56 12.97 10.44
C LYS A 30 13.03 13.92 9.34
N ALA A 31 14.33 14.13 9.21
CA ALA A 31 14.93 14.99 8.18
C ALA A 31 14.64 14.50 6.76
N SER A 32 14.47 13.18 6.57
CA SER A 32 14.13 12.60 5.28
C SER A 32 12.72 12.95 4.79
N GLY A 33 11.84 13.42 5.66
CA GLY A 33 10.43 13.63 5.33
C GLY A 33 9.66 12.35 4.97
N LEU A 34 10.21 11.17 5.27
CA LEU A 34 9.56 9.89 4.96
C LEU A 34 8.17 9.81 5.59
N ARG A 35 7.17 9.63 4.76
CA ARG A 35 5.79 9.32 5.18
C ARG A 35 5.51 7.83 5.00
N GLY A 36 4.64 7.28 5.83
CA GLY A 36 4.28 5.86 5.79
C GLY A 36 3.82 5.41 4.40
N ARG A 37 4.37 4.31 3.91
CA ARG A 37 4.12 3.75 2.56
C ARG A 37 2.97 2.73 2.53
N GLY A 38 2.34 2.48 3.67
CA GLY A 38 1.21 1.55 3.80
C GLY A 38 -0.16 2.11 3.36
N GLY A 39 -0.25 3.41 3.05
CA GLY A 39 -1.47 4.05 2.56
C GLY A 39 -1.80 5.37 3.26
N ALA A 40 -1.79 5.43 4.59
CA ALA A 40 -2.20 6.60 5.36
C ALA A 40 -1.22 7.79 5.30
N GLY A 41 0.04 7.57 4.95
CA GLY A 41 1.02 8.65 4.78
C GLY A 41 1.40 9.40 6.06
N PHE A 42 1.27 8.81 7.24
CA PHE A 42 1.65 9.45 8.49
C PHE A 42 3.19 9.65 8.55
N PRO A 43 3.71 10.79 9.06
CA PRO A 43 5.15 11.04 9.14
C PRO A 43 5.87 9.97 9.96
N THR A 44 6.78 9.22 9.33
CA THR A 44 7.40 8.03 9.93
C THR A 44 8.25 8.35 11.14
N GLY A 45 9.12 9.37 11.05
CA GLY A 45 9.98 9.76 12.16
C GLY A 45 9.20 10.24 13.39
N LEU A 46 8.04 10.88 13.18
CA LEU A 46 7.14 11.25 14.26
C LEU A 46 6.48 10.00 14.87
N LYS A 47 5.97 9.08 14.06
CA LYS A 47 5.36 7.82 14.54
C LYS A 47 6.34 7.01 15.40
N TRP A 48 7.58 6.88 14.95
CA TRP A 48 8.61 6.15 15.68
C TRP A 48 9.00 6.85 16.99
N SER A 49 9.00 8.18 17.03
CA SER A 49 9.34 8.93 18.24
C SER A 49 8.33 8.77 19.38
N PHE A 50 7.09 8.32 19.10
CA PHE A 50 6.11 7.99 20.16
C PHE A 50 6.54 6.81 21.05
N MET A 51 7.48 5.99 20.57
CA MET A 51 8.08 4.91 21.34
C MET A 51 9.21 5.37 22.27
N ASN A 52 9.70 6.61 22.12
CA ASN A 52 10.77 7.16 22.95
C ASN A 52 10.19 7.68 24.28
N LYS A 53 9.82 6.74 25.15
CA LYS A 53 9.26 6.96 26.47
C LYS A 53 10.15 6.32 27.53
N PRO A 54 10.14 6.82 28.77
CA PRO A 54 10.85 6.17 29.89
C PRO A 54 10.51 4.69 29.98
N PRO A 55 11.48 3.82 30.31
CA PRO A 55 11.23 2.40 30.50
C PRO A 55 10.22 2.17 31.64
N ASP A 56 9.20 1.38 31.39
CA ASP A 56 8.20 0.94 32.38
C ASP A 56 8.29 -0.57 32.70
N GLY A 57 9.39 -1.20 32.28
CA GLY A 57 9.66 -2.62 32.48
C GLY A 57 9.09 -3.52 31.39
N ARG A 58 8.19 -3.02 30.53
CA ARG A 58 7.66 -3.80 29.42
C ARG A 58 8.62 -3.75 28.22
N PRO A 59 8.79 -4.87 27.48
CA PRO A 59 9.50 -4.83 26.20
C PRO A 59 8.74 -3.98 25.18
N LYS A 60 9.45 -3.39 24.22
CA LYS A 60 8.87 -2.69 23.08
C LYS A 60 8.98 -3.55 21.83
N TYR A 61 8.00 -3.46 20.96
CA TYR A 61 7.96 -4.25 19.72
C TYR A 61 7.76 -3.41 18.47
N LEU A 62 8.43 -3.83 17.40
CA LEU A 62 8.09 -3.43 16.04
C LEU A 62 7.17 -4.51 15.44
N VAL A 63 6.08 -4.11 14.85
CA VAL A 63 5.26 -4.99 14.02
C VAL A 63 5.35 -4.50 12.58
N VAL A 64 5.79 -5.36 11.68
CA VAL A 64 5.85 -5.06 10.25
C VAL A 64 4.58 -5.57 9.58
N ASN A 65 3.82 -4.64 9.02
CA ASN A 65 2.62 -4.95 8.26
C ASN A 65 3.02 -5.40 6.85
N ALA A 66 2.94 -6.71 6.62
CA ALA A 66 3.12 -7.37 5.33
C ALA A 66 1.81 -8.07 4.87
N ASP A 67 0.67 -7.64 5.43
CA ASP A 67 -0.66 -8.08 5.01
C ASP A 67 -1.14 -7.24 3.81
N GLU A 68 -0.47 -7.40 2.69
CA GLU A 68 -0.70 -6.64 1.45
C GLU A 68 -1.96 -7.14 0.74
N GLY A 69 -3.13 -6.74 1.26
CA GLY A 69 -4.44 -7.18 0.77
C GLY A 69 -5.15 -6.18 -0.14
N GLU A 70 -4.68 -4.93 -0.25
CA GLU A 70 -5.32 -3.88 -1.05
C GLU A 70 -5.33 -4.23 -2.55
N PRO A 71 -6.50 -4.37 -3.20
CA PRO A 71 -6.57 -4.67 -4.62
C PRO A 71 -5.79 -3.69 -5.49
N GLY A 72 -4.95 -4.22 -6.38
CA GLY A 72 -4.02 -3.47 -7.22
C GLY A 72 -2.61 -3.34 -6.66
N THR A 73 -2.35 -3.71 -5.39
CA THR A 73 -1.08 -3.55 -4.70
C THR A 73 -0.25 -4.84 -4.69
N CYS A 74 1.05 -4.74 -5.01
CA CYS A 74 2.00 -5.85 -4.98
C CYS A 74 3.45 -5.42 -4.69
N LYS A 75 3.67 -4.23 -4.16
CA LYS A 75 5.00 -3.64 -3.90
C LYS A 75 5.76 -4.31 -2.76
N ASP A 76 5.09 -4.65 -1.68
CA ASP A 76 5.68 -5.29 -0.51
C ASP A 76 6.08 -6.73 -0.84
N ARG A 77 5.27 -7.39 -1.65
CA ARG A 77 5.58 -8.70 -2.23
C ARG A 77 6.89 -8.68 -3.00
N GLU A 78 7.12 -7.67 -3.84
CA GLU A 78 8.35 -7.55 -4.62
C GLU A 78 9.59 -7.37 -3.71
N ILE A 79 9.48 -6.59 -2.64
CA ILE A 79 10.56 -6.45 -1.64
C ILE A 79 10.86 -7.81 -0.98
N MET A 80 9.85 -8.48 -0.46
CA MET A 80 10.03 -9.76 0.26
C MET A 80 10.53 -10.89 -0.66
N ARG A 81 10.16 -10.85 -1.95
CA ARG A 81 10.57 -11.83 -2.95
C ARG A 81 12.00 -11.64 -3.41
N HIS A 82 12.40 -10.39 -3.66
CA HIS A 82 13.66 -10.09 -4.33
C HIS A 82 14.75 -9.59 -3.40
N ASP A 83 14.39 -8.93 -2.30
CA ASP A 83 15.35 -8.38 -1.34
C ASP A 83 14.91 -8.48 0.12
N PRO A 84 14.67 -9.71 0.64
CA PRO A 84 14.21 -9.91 2.01
C PRO A 84 15.22 -9.38 3.05
N HIS A 85 16.53 -9.42 2.78
CA HIS A 85 17.55 -8.89 3.68
C HIS A 85 17.46 -7.37 3.87
N LYS A 86 17.04 -6.62 2.86
CA LYS A 86 16.77 -5.19 3.00
C LYS A 86 15.66 -4.92 4.03
N LEU A 87 14.61 -5.73 4.03
CA LEU A 87 13.55 -5.65 5.03
C LEU A 87 14.08 -6.01 6.43
N LEU A 88 14.88 -7.08 6.56
CA LEU A 88 15.43 -7.50 7.85
C LEU A 88 16.38 -6.46 8.44
N GLU A 89 17.25 -5.88 7.63
CA GLU A 89 18.09 -4.75 8.03
C GLU A 89 17.24 -3.55 8.45
N GLY A 90 16.17 -3.27 7.70
CA GLY A 90 15.19 -2.25 8.04
C GLY A 90 14.52 -2.50 9.40
N CYS A 91 14.15 -3.75 9.70
CA CYS A 91 13.61 -4.12 11.02
C CYS A 91 14.60 -3.81 12.15
N LEU A 92 15.87 -4.14 11.95
CA LEU A 92 16.93 -3.90 12.95
C LEU A 92 17.15 -2.39 13.18
N VAL A 93 17.26 -1.60 12.11
CA VAL A 93 17.46 -0.14 12.19
C VAL A 93 16.24 0.55 12.81
N ALA A 94 15.04 0.24 12.33
CA ALA A 94 13.79 0.76 12.88
C ALA A 94 13.57 0.31 14.34
N GLY A 95 13.86 -0.95 14.63
CA GLY A 95 13.81 -1.50 15.99
C GLY A 95 14.73 -0.72 16.94
N ARG A 96 15.97 -0.43 16.50
CA ARG A 96 16.92 0.38 17.29
C ARG A 96 16.39 1.78 17.55
N ALA A 97 15.80 2.43 16.53
CA ALA A 97 15.21 3.77 16.66
C ALA A 97 14.07 3.83 17.70
N MET A 98 13.36 2.74 17.89
CA MET A 98 12.21 2.64 18.79
C MET A 98 12.56 1.98 20.13
N GLY A 99 13.78 1.46 20.29
CA GLY A 99 14.19 0.65 21.45
C GLY A 99 13.45 -0.69 21.52
N ALA A 100 13.05 -1.24 20.38
CA ALA A 100 12.31 -2.49 20.32
C ALA A 100 13.22 -3.70 20.59
N ARG A 101 12.71 -4.71 21.30
CA ARG A 101 13.40 -5.97 21.58
C ARG A 101 13.32 -6.94 20.40
N ALA A 102 12.22 -6.86 19.63
CA ALA A 102 11.98 -7.74 18.50
C ALA A 102 11.06 -7.09 17.45
N ALA A 103 11.08 -7.68 16.26
CA ALA A 103 10.11 -7.41 15.20
C ALA A 103 9.27 -8.66 14.89
N TYR A 104 7.97 -8.47 14.76
CA TYR A 104 7.05 -9.45 14.19
C TYR A 104 6.67 -9.01 12.78
N ILE A 105 7.02 -9.79 11.76
CA ILE A 105 6.60 -9.56 10.37
C ILE A 105 5.31 -10.35 10.17
N TYR A 106 4.17 -9.63 10.19
CA TYR A 106 2.87 -10.23 9.92
C TYR A 106 2.62 -10.23 8.41
N ILE A 107 2.63 -11.41 7.81
CA ILE A 107 2.49 -11.61 6.37
C ILE A 107 1.19 -12.33 6.05
N ARG A 108 0.47 -11.86 5.02
CA ARG A 108 -0.76 -12.51 4.57
C ARG A 108 -0.53 -13.99 4.22
N GLY A 109 -1.54 -14.81 4.52
CA GLY A 109 -1.43 -16.27 4.40
C GLY A 109 -1.13 -16.78 2.99
N GLU A 110 -1.58 -16.06 1.96
CA GLU A 110 -1.37 -16.38 0.55
C GLU A 110 0.07 -16.19 0.08
N PHE A 111 0.88 -15.42 0.79
CA PHE A 111 2.29 -15.18 0.48
C PHE A 111 3.20 -16.29 1.04
N TYR A 112 2.91 -17.52 0.70
CA TYR A 112 3.67 -18.69 1.18
C TYR A 112 5.15 -18.64 0.75
N ASN A 113 5.40 -18.35 -0.52
CA ASN A 113 6.77 -18.30 -1.05
C ASN A 113 7.58 -17.14 -0.44
N GLU A 114 6.96 -15.99 -0.29
CA GLU A 114 7.55 -14.79 0.31
C GLU A 114 7.85 -15.03 1.81
N ALA A 115 6.95 -15.69 2.53
CA ALA A 115 7.17 -16.09 3.92
C ALA A 115 8.33 -17.08 4.04
N SER A 116 8.42 -18.07 3.14
CA SER A 116 9.53 -19.02 3.09
C SER A 116 10.85 -18.33 2.79
N ASN A 117 10.88 -17.37 1.87
CA ASN A 117 12.07 -16.57 1.56
C ASN A 117 12.53 -15.75 2.77
N LEU A 118 11.59 -15.13 3.49
CA LEU A 118 11.88 -14.39 4.72
C LEU A 118 12.48 -15.29 5.80
N GLN A 119 11.91 -16.48 6.02
CA GLN A 119 12.44 -17.43 7.00
C GLN A 119 13.86 -17.89 6.68
N VAL A 120 14.16 -18.13 5.38
CA VAL A 120 15.52 -18.44 4.93
C VAL A 120 16.47 -17.27 5.19
N ALA A 121 16.05 -16.04 4.83
CA ALA A 121 16.85 -14.84 5.04
C ALA A 121 17.11 -14.55 6.52
N ILE A 122 16.11 -14.78 7.38
CA ILE A 122 16.24 -14.65 8.85
C ILE A 122 17.30 -15.62 9.35
N ARG A 123 17.25 -16.89 8.96
CA ARG A 123 18.25 -17.88 9.35
C ARG A 123 19.66 -17.48 8.90
N GLU A 124 19.80 -17.08 7.62
CA GLU A 124 21.07 -16.56 7.08
C GLU A 124 21.60 -15.36 7.90
N ALA A 125 20.71 -14.47 8.36
CA ALA A 125 21.06 -13.31 9.17
C ALA A 125 21.52 -13.69 10.59
N TYR A 126 20.86 -14.66 11.24
CA TYR A 126 21.32 -15.17 12.54
C TYR A 126 22.67 -15.90 12.43
N GLU A 127 22.85 -16.78 11.43
CA GLU A 127 24.10 -17.51 11.17
C GLU A 127 25.27 -16.56 10.91
N ALA A 128 25.01 -15.40 10.30
CA ALA A 128 26.02 -14.37 10.02
C ALA A 128 26.23 -13.37 11.18
N GLY A 129 25.55 -13.53 12.34
CA GLY A 129 25.63 -12.60 13.47
C GLY A 129 25.03 -11.23 13.22
N LEU A 130 24.14 -11.11 12.21
CA LEU A 130 23.47 -9.85 11.89
C LEU A 130 22.23 -9.59 12.77
N LEU A 131 21.67 -10.64 13.37
CA LEU A 131 20.56 -10.64 14.32
C LEU A 131 20.93 -11.44 15.57
N GLY A 132 20.11 -11.37 16.61
CA GLY A 132 20.28 -12.11 17.86
C GLY A 132 20.78 -11.24 19.01
N GLN A 133 21.49 -11.81 19.97
CA GLN A 133 21.88 -11.15 21.22
C GLN A 133 22.85 -9.99 21.04
N ASP A 134 23.66 -10.03 19.98
CA ASP A 134 24.64 -9.00 19.62
C ASP A 134 24.53 -8.69 18.12
N ALA A 135 23.41 -8.11 17.72
CA ALA A 135 23.13 -7.86 16.31
C ALA A 135 24.21 -6.99 15.65
N CYS A 136 24.81 -7.48 14.58
CA CYS A 136 25.92 -6.84 13.87
C CYS A 136 27.15 -6.54 14.77
N GLY A 137 27.30 -7.17 15.91
CA GLY A 137 28.39 -6.87 16.87
C GLY A 137 28.25 -5.48 17.52
N SER A 138 27.04 -4.99 17.71
CA SER A 138 26.73 -3.65 18.23
C SER A 138 26.38 -3.59 19.71
N GLY A 139 26.28 -4.75 20.39
CA GLY A 139 25.76 -4.86 21.74
C GLY A 139 24.22 -4.76 21.84
N TYR A 140 23.52 -4.55 20.74
CA TYR A 140 22.06 -4.48 20.70
C TYR A 140 21.45 -5.85 20.41
N ALA A 141 20.60 -6.32 21.31
CA ALA A 141 19.90 -7.58 21.13
C ALA A 141 18.58 -7.36 20.37
N PHE A 142 18.39 -8.08 19.27
CA PHE A 142 17.20 -7.94 18.44
C PHE A 142 16.83 -9.24 17.72
N ASP A 143 15.57 -9.62 17.81
CA ASP A 143 15.04 -10.83 17.19
C ASP A 143 13.98 -10.49 16.13
N VAL A 144 13.83 -11.37 15.15
CA VAL A 144 12.81 -11.21 14.08
C VAL A 144 12.03 -12.50 13.92
N PHE A 145 10.71 -12.37 13.93
CA PHE A 145 9.76 -13.48 13.80
C PHE A 145 8.81 -13.23 12.62
N VAL A 146 8.43 -14.30 11.91
CA VAL A 146 7.39 -14.27 10.87
C VAL A 146 6.12 -14.85 11.46
N VAL A 147 5.02 -14.10 11.37
CA VAL A 147 3.68 -14.54 11.74
C VAL A 147 2.82 -14.56 10.47
N ARG A 148 2.23 -15.70 10.15
CA ARG A 148 1.39 -15.83 8.96
C ARG A 148 -0.06 -15.54 9.30
N GLY A 149 -0.68 -14.63 8.52
CA GLY A 149 -2.13 -14.41 8.51
C GLY A 149 -2.89 -15.55 7.83
N ALA A 150 -4.20 -15.44 7.80
CA ALA A 150 -5.11 -16.45 7.25
C ALA A 150 -6.04 -15.90 6.13
N GLY A 151 -5.64 -14.84 5.44
CA GLY A 151 -6.31 -14.33 4.24
C GLY A 151 -7.33 -13.22 4.46
N ALA A 152 -7.45 -12.64 5.66
CA ALA A 152 -8.38 -11.55 5.93
C ALA A 152 -7.74 -10.18 5.67
N TYR A 153 -8.29 -9.41 4.73
CA TYR A 153 -7.85 -8.04 4.42
C TYR A 153 -7.85 -7.13 5.64
N ILE A 154 -8.87 -7.25 6.51
CA ILE A 154 -8.99 -6.42 7.72
C ILE A 154 -7.80 -6.60 8.66
N CYS A 155 -7.09 -7.72 8.63
CA CYS A 155 -5.88 -7.94 9.43
C CYS A 155 -4.70 -7.08 8.98
N GLY A 156 -4.81 -6.33 7.87
CA GLY A 156 -3.92 -5.24 7.49
C GLY A 156 -4.19 -3.93 8.25
N GLU A 157 -5.32 -3.78 8.92
CA GLU A 157 -5.55 -2.66 9.84
C GLU A 157 -4.66 -2.82 11.07
N GLU A 158 -4.08 -1.71 11.56
CA GLU A 158 -3.05 -1.70 12.59
C GLU A 158 -3.43 -2.52 13.85
N THR A 159 -4.62 -2.34 14.37
CA THR A 159 -5.05 -2.98 15.62
C THR A 159 -5.69 -4.35 15.42
N ALA A 160 -6.33 -4.59 14.29
CA ALA A 160 -6.80 -5.93 13.91
C ALA A 160 -5.63 -6.88 13.67
N LEU A 161 -4.52 -6.37 13.09
CA LEU A 161 -3.27 -7.11 12.93
C LEU A 161 -2.70 -7.51 14.30
N ILE A 162 -2.69 -6.60 15.28
CA ILE A 162 -2.26 -6.88 16.66
C ILE A 162 -3.15 -7.97 17.28
N GLU A 163 -4.47 -7.86 17.19
CA GLU A 163 -5.41 -8.88 17.68
C GLU A 163 -5.12 -10.25 17.05
N SER A 164 -4.84 -10.29 15.75
CA SER A 164 -4.51 -11.53 15.04
C SER A 164 -3.19 -12.14 15.51
N ILE A 165 -2.14 -11.35 15.76
CA ILE A 165 -0.87 -11.84 16.34
C ILE A 165 -1.11 -12.47 17.72
N GLU A 166 -2.00 -11.88 18.50
CA GLU A 166 -2.37 -12.37 19.83
C GLU A 166 -3.25 -13.63 19.80
N GLY A 167 -3.57 -14.16 18.60
CA GLY A 167 -4.40 -15.37 18.45
C GLY A 167 -5.90 -15.12 18.60
N LYS A 168 -6.32 -13.86 18.57
CA LYS A 168 -7.72 -13.45 18.65
C LYS A 168 -8.30 -13.23 17.25
N GLN A 169 -9.62 -13.01 17.20
CA GLN A 169 -10.29 -12.58 15.98
C GLN A 169 -9.75 -11.20 15.54
N GLY A 170 -9.42 -11.05 14.25
CA GLY A 170 -8.87 -9.81 13.68
C GLY A 170 -9.91 -8.70 13.61
N LYS A 171 -10.25 -8.15 14.74
CA LYS A 171 -11.16 -7.00 14.88
C LYS A 171 -10.40 -5.79 15.39
N PRO A 172 -10.53 -4.60 14.76
CA PRO A 172 -9.90 -3.36 15.22
C PRO A 172 -10.26 -3.01 16.67
N ARG A 173 -9.28 -2.42 17.37
CA ARG A 173 -9.45 -1.83 18.71
C ARG A 173 -9.88 -0.39 18.61
N LEU A 174 -10.60 0.07 19.62
CA LEU A 174 -10.84 1.51 19.82
C LEU A 174 -9.53 2.23 20.20
N LYS A 175 -9.35 3.44 19.75
CA LYS A 175 -8.24 4.33 20.10
C LYS A 175 -8.82 5.59 20.77
N PRO A 176 -8.30 6.05 21.92
CA PRO A 176 -7.23 5.50 22.74
C PRO A 176 -7.63 4.20 23.49
N PRO A 177 -6.66 3.36 23.95
CA PRO A 177 -5.22 3.58 23.90
C PRO A 177 -4.63 3.32 22.51
N PHE A 178 -3.57 4.06 22.17
CA PHE A 178 -2.82 3.84 20.93
C PHE A 178 -1.82 2.68 21.09
N PRO A 179 -1.44 1.98 20.00
CA PRO A 179 -0.48 0.87 20.07
C PRO A 179 0.88 1.24 20.69
N ALA A 180 1.30 2.50 20.55
CA ALA A 180 2.53 3.00 21.21
C ALA A 180 2.45 2.99 22.74
N ASP A 181 1.25 2.91 23.31
CA ASP A 181 1.02 2.76 24.75
C ASP A 181 0.67 1.33 25.12
N VAL A 182 -0.27 0.72 24.37
CA VAL A 182 -0.77 -0.64 24.61
C VAL A 182 -0.99 -1.33 23.27
N GLY A 183 0.04 -2.01 22.79
CA GLY A 183 0.04 -2.75 21.52
C GLY A 183 0.01 -4.28 21.73
N VAL A 184 0.83 -4.97 20.95
CA VAL A 184 0.88 -6.44 20.96
C VAL A 184 1.31 -6.96 22.34
N PHE A 185 0.57 -7.93 22.87
CA PHE A 185 0.76 -8.52 24.21
C PHE A 185 0.73 -7.48 25.35
N GLY A 186 -0.02 -6.39 25.15
CA GLY A 186 -0.09 -5.30 26.13
C GLY A 186 1.16 -4.41 26.18
N CYS A 187 2.11 -4.58 25.28
CA CYS A 187 3.38 -3.89 25.25
C CYS A 187 3.39 -2.72 24.24
N PRO A 188 4.20 -1.66 24.49
CA PRO A 188 4.36 -0.58 23.53
C PRO A 188 4.79 -1.09 22.15
N THR A 189 4.04 -0.73 21.11
CA THR A 189 4.21 -1.28 19.75
C THR A 189 4.08 -0.20 18.70
N THR A 190 4.93 -0.25 17.68
CA THR A 190 4.71 0.49 16.43
C THR A 190 4.47 -0.49 15.30
N VAL A 191 3.37 -0.28 14.57
CA VAL A 191 3.09 -1.00 13.33
C VAL A 191 3.56 -0.17 12.15
N ALA A 192 4.39 -0.73 11.27
CA ALA A 192 4.94 -0.05 10.10
C ALA A 192 4.87 -0.96 8.86
N ASN A 193 4.63 -0.36 7.69
CA ASN A 193 4.58 -1.10 6.43
C ASN A 193 5.97 -1.58 5.97
N VAL A 194 6.01 -2.68 5.22
CA VAL A 194 7.24 -3.27 4.66
C VAL A 194 8.10 -2.26 3.91
N GLU A 195 7.53 -1.50 2.96
CA GLU A 195 8.27 -0.51 2.15
C GLU A 195 8.86 0.60 3.03
N THR A 196 8.10 1.07 4.02
CA THR A 196 8.57 2.09 4.98
C THR A 196 9.77 1.61 5.79
N VAL A 197 9.72 0.37 6.26
CA VAL A 197 10.81 -0.22 7.06
C VAL A 197 12.03 -0.50 6.18
N ALA A 198 11.83 -1.06 4.99
CA ALA A 198 12.92 -1.46 4.10
C ALA A 198 13.77 -0.29 3.58
N VAL A 199 13.22 0.92 3.46
CA VAL A 199 13.96 2.09 2.98
C VAL A 199 14.82 2.74 4.06
N SER A 200 14.53 2.52 5.35
CA SER A 200 15.15 3.22 6.47
C SER A 200 16.69 3.05 6.58
N PRO A 201 17.29 1.88 6.32
CA PRO A 201 18.75 1.76 6.32
C PRO A 201 19.41 2.60 5.23
N THR A 202 18.79 2.71 4.07
CA THR A 202 19.29 3.55 2.96
C THR A 202 19.26 5.02 3.33
N ILE A 203 18.21 5.48 3.99
CA ILE A 203 18.12 6.85 4.53
C ILE A 203 19.25 7.10 5.54
N CYS A 204 19.47 6.20 6.49
CA CYS A 204 20.55 6.34 7.48
C CYS A 204 21.96 6.30 6.87
N ARG A 205 22.16 5.56 5.77
CA ARG A 205 23.45 5.50 5.07
C ARG A 205 23.75 6.73 4.25
N ARG A 206 22.75 7.26 3.54
CA ARG A 206 22.90 8.38 2.60
C ARG A 206 22.56 9.73 3.19
N GLY A 207 21.88 9.74 4.33
CA GLY A 207 21.39 10.94 5.02
C GLY A 207 19.95 11.28 4.70
N GLY A 208 19.24 11.82 5.70
CA GLY A 208 17.84 12.24 5.54
C GLY A 208 17.68 13.30 4.45
N ALA A 209 18.59 14.28 4.40
CA ALA A 209 18.57 15.34 3.38
C ALA A 209 18.69 14.81 1.95
N TRP A 210 19.49 13.76 1.75
CA TRP A 210 19.55 13.08 0.44
C TRP A 210 18.19 12.50 0.02
N PHE A 211 17.50 11.83 0.92
CA PHE A 211 16.18 11.28 0.60
C PHE A 211 15.15 12.39 0.39
N ALA A 212 15.24 13.47 1.17
CA ALA A 212 14.37 14.64 1.04
C ALA A 212 14.61 15.44 -0.26
N SER A 213 15.73 15.20 -0.97
CA SER A 213 16.01 15.86 -2.26
C SER A 213 15.18 15.30 -3.42
N PHE A 214 14.53 14.15 -3.24
CA PHE A 214 13.56 13.59 -4.19
C PHE A 214 12.15 14.03 -3.82
N GLY A 215 11.31 14.28 -4.82
CA GLY A 215 9.94 14.72 -4.62
C GLY A 215 9.82 16.21 -4.30
N ARG A 216 8.78 16.54 -3.55
CA ARG A 216 8.48 17.91 -3.13
C ARG A 216 8.44 17.99 -1.61
N GLU A 217 8.50 19.20 -1.08
CA GLU A 217 8.26 19.45 0.35
C GLU A 217 7.01 18.73 0.83
N ARG A 218 7.06 18.05 1.98
CA ARG A 218 6.04 17.18 2.57
C ARG A 218 5.71 15.90 1.79
N ASN A 219 6.25 15.71 0.59
CA ASN A 219 6.06 14.56 -0.28
C ASN A 219 7.40 14.03 -0.80
N SER A 220 8.32 13.81 0.13
CA SER A 220 9.71 13.48 -0.19
C SER A 220 9.94 12.01 -0.47
N GLY A 221 11.04 11.76 -1.18
CA GLY A 221 11.61 10.44 -1.39
C GLY A 221 11.09 9.71 -2.62
N THR A 222 11.44 8.44 -2.70
CA THR A 222 10.96 7.51 -3.72
C THR A 222 9.77 6.69 -3.21
N LYS A 223 9.04 6.11 -4.14
CA LYS A 223 7.87 5.26 -3.90
C LYS A 223 7.82 4.14 -4.91
N LEU A 224 7.40 2.95 -4.46
CA LEU A 224 7.03 1.87 -5.37
C LEU A 224 5.61 2.07 -5.88
N PHE A 225 5.46 2.20 -7.19
CA PHE A 225 4.18 2.32 -7.88
C PHE A 225 3.82 1.00 -8.55
N ASN A 226 2.56 0.57 -8.40
CA ASN A 226 2.05 -0.64 -9.03
C ASN A 226 1.08 -0.22 -10.14
N ILE A 227 1.45 -0.44 -11.40
CA ILE A 227 0.64 -0.03 -12.55
C ILE A 227 -0.01 -1.25 -13.16
N SER A 228 -1.35 -1.24 -13.23
CA SER A 228 -2.13 -2.38 -13.72
C SER A 228 -3.41 -1.93 -14.43
N GLY A 229 -4.27 -2.88 -14.80
CA GLY A 229 -5.49 -2.64 -15.55
C GLY A 229 -5.24 -2.61 -17.06
N HIS A 230 -5.87 -1.68 -17.77
CA HIS A 230 -5.80 -1.58 -19.23
C HIS A 230 -4.53 -0.84 -19.70
N VAL A 231 -3.37 -1.43 -19.40
CA VAL A 231 -2.06 -0.96 -19.83
C VAL A 231 -1.37 -2.00 -20.71
N ASN A 232 -0.39 -1.57 -21.50
CA ASN A 232 0.35 -2.47 -22.39
C ASN A 232 1.30 -3.38 -21.61
N ASN A 233 1.89 -2.87 -20.51
CA ASN A 233 2.85 -3.58 -19.68
C ASN A 233 2.58 -3.32 -18.19
N PRO A 234 1.79 -4.17 -17.51
CA PRO A 234 1.64 -4.08 -16.06
C PRO A 234 2.98 -4.27 -15.35
N CYS A 235 3.30 -3.40 -14.40
CA CYS A 235 4.61 -3.40 -13.75
C CYS A 235 4.58 -2.76 -12.35
N THR A 236 5.61 -3.09 -11.56
CA THR A 236 5.95 -2.36 -10.33
C THR A 236 7.26 -1.64 -10.56
N VAL A 237 7.29 -0.35 -10.31
CA VAL A 237 8.45 0.52 -10.53
C VAL A 237 8.72 1.41 -9.33
N GLU A 238 9.98 1.71 -9.10
CA GLU A 238 10.39 2.74 -8.16
C GLU A 238 10.58 4.06 -8.91
N GLU A 239 9.87 5.08 -8.48
CA GLU A 239 9.98 6.43 -9.01
C GLU A 239 9.97 7.47 -7.89
N GLU A 240 10.36 8.67 -8.23
CA GLU A 240 10.30 9.84 -7.37
C GLU A 240 8.83 10.18 -7.02
N MET A 241 8.61 10.55 -5.77
CA MET A 241 7.32 11.12 -5.36
C MET A 241 7.02 12.38 -6.18
N SER A 242 5.74 12.65 -6.43
CA SER A 242 5.26 13.79 -7.22
C SER A 242 5.51 13.68 -8.73
N VAL A 243 5.88 12.51 -9.23
CA VAL A 243 5.89 12.27 -10.68
C VAL A 243 4.48 12.47 -11.26
N PRO A 244 4.32 13.12 -12.43
CA PRO A 244 3.00 13.25 -13.07
C PRO A 244 2.40 11.86 -13.39
N LEU A 245 1.11 11.67 -13.08
CA LEU A 245 0.44 10.38 -13.30
C LEU A 245 0.53 9.92 -14.77
N LYS A 246 0.34 10.84 -15.71
CA LYS A 246 0.46 10.55 -17.13
C LYS A 246 1.85 10.06 -17.49
N GLU A 247 2.90 10.76 -17.05
CA GLU A 247 4.29 10.39 -17.29
C GLU A 247 4.60 9.01 -16.70
N LEU A 248 4.17 8.75 -15.48
CA LEU A 248 4.36 7.46 -14.81
C LEU A 248 3.78 6.30 -15.64
N ILE A 249 2.56 6.46 -16.16
CA ILE A 249 1.90 5.43 -16.96
C ILE A 249 2.57 5.29 -18.32
N GLU A 250 2.83 6.39 -19.03
CA GLU A 250 3.40 6.36 -20.36
C GLU A 250 4.84 5.85 -20.40
N LYS A 251 5.66 6.27 -19.43
CA LYS A 251 7.06 5.88 -19.32
C LYS A 251 7.25 4.40 -19.00
N HIS A 252 6.47 3.85 -18.07
CA HIS A 252 6.72 2.52 -17.53
C HIS A 252 5.77 1.45 -18.07
N ALA A 253 4.52 1.78 -18.31
CA ALA A 253 3.51 0.82 -18.74
C ALA A 253 3.26 0.83 -20.26
N GLY A 254 3.96 1.69 -21.02
CA GLY A 254 3.81 1.85 -22.46
C GLY A 254 4.71 0.99 -23.32
N THR A 255 5.89 0.66 -22.85
CA THR A 255 6.86 -0.17 -23.58
C THR A 255 6.93 -1.57 -22.99
N ALA A 256 7.06 -2.59 -23.85
CA ALA A 256 7.51 -3.90 -23.40
C ALA A 256 8.81 -3.73 -22.61
N PRO A 257 9.08 -4.53 -21.56
CA PRO A 257 10.28 -4.37 -20.76
C PRO A 257 11.48 -4.42 -21.70
N HIS A 258 12.08 -3.27 -21.95
CA HIS A 258 13.44 -3.25 -22.42
C HIS A 258 14.20 -4.05 -21.39
N ALA A 259 14.91 -5.06 -21.88
CA ALA A 259 15.93 -5.78 -21.12
C ALA A 259 16.95 -4.74 -20.62
N LEU A 260 16.54 -3.96 -19.60
CA LEU A 260 17.42 -3.07 -18.88
C LEU A 260 18.41 -3.94 -18.13
N ALA A 261 19.58 -4.03 -18.77
CA ALA A 261 20.85 -4.34 -18.15
C ALA A 261 20.88 -5.65 -17.36
N ARG A 262 20.67 -6.78 -18.00
CA ARG A 262 21.55 -7.89 -17.68
C ARG A 262 22.94 -7.48 -18.15
N GLY A 263 23.72 -7.05 -17.20
CA GLY A 263 25.08 -6.63 -17.38
C GLY A 263 25.84 -7.60 -18.27
N ALA A 264 26.64 -7.02 -19.08
CA ALA A 264 27.58 -7.62 -19.98
C ALA A 264 28.12 -8.99 -19.52
N ALA A 265 27.62 -10.05 -20.12
CA ALA A 265 28.37 -11.31 -20.28
C ALA A 265 28.13 -11.78 -21.68
N ARG A 266 29.21 -11.70 -22.42
CA ARG A 266 29.48 -12.11 -23.77
C ARG A 266 28.72 -13.35 -24.24
N GLY A 267 28.16 -13.28 -25.45
CA GLY A 267 27.74 -14.45 -26.21
C GLY A 267 26.88 -14.02 -27.41
N ARG A 268 27.52 -13.98 -28.60
CA ARG A 268 26.84 -13.88 -29.89
C ARG A 268 25.77 -14.94 -30.00
N LEU A 269 24.59 -14.57 -30.43
CA LEU A 269 23.80 -15.40 -31.33
C LEU A 269 22.84 -14.53 -32.13
N SER A 270 22.86 -14.77 -33.40
CA SER A 270 22.31 -14.09 -34.52
C SER A 270 20.80 -14.27 -34.67
N ALA A 271 20.20 -13.26 -35.29
CA ALA A 271 19.12 -13.30 -36.28
C ALA A 271 17.68 -13.62 -35.82
N GLY A 272 16.83 -12.65 -36.03
CA GLY A 272 15.47 -12.88 -36.52
C GLY A 272 14.35 -12.83 -35.49
N LEU A 273 14.17 -11.72 -34.76
CA LEU A 273 12.88 -11.38 -34.20
C LEU A 273 12.46 -10.00 -34.72
N SER A 274 11.47 -10.03 -35.60
CA SER A 274 10.76 -8.87 -36.10
C SER A 274 10.27 -8.04 -34.91
N LEU A 275 10.85 -6.86 -34.75
CA LEU A 275 10.37 -5.84 -33.84
C LEU A 275 9.01 -5.37 -34.36
N SER A 276 7.94 -5.81 -33.72
CA SER A 276 6.66 -5.12 -33.86
C SER A 276 6.84 -3.66 -33.42
N PRO A 277 6.32 -2.69 -34.16
CA PRO A 277 6.45 -1.29 -33.76
C PRO A 277 5.86 -1.11 -32.39
N SER A 278 6.63 -0.54 -31.46
CA SER A 278 6.19 -0.15 -30.13
C SER A 278 4.97 0.76 -30.28
N LEU A 279 3.81 0.30 -29.79
CA LEU A 279 2.63 1.15 -29.72
C LEU A 279 2.94 2.31 -28.77
N PRO A 280 2.76 3.56 -29.19
CA PRO A 280 2.95 4.72 -28.33
C PRO A 280 1.87 4.73 -27.23
N GLY A 281 2.27 5.05 -26.00
CA GLY A 281 1.38 5.25 -24.87
C GLY A 281 1.22 4.03 -23.95
N GLY A 282 1.18 4.26 -22.63
CA GLY A 282 1.05 3.25 -21.59
C GLY A 282 -0.34 2.63 -21.50
N VAL A 283 -1.37 3.38 -21.86
CA VAL A 283 -2.77 2.93 -21.95
C VAL A 283 -2.97 2.11 -23.22
N ARG A 284 -3.71 1.01 -23.14
CA ARG A 284 -4.07 0.23 -24.33
C ARG A 284 -4.86 1.10 -25.32
N GLY A 285 -4.41 1.16 -26.55
CA GLY A 285 -4.99 2.03 -27.58
C GLY A 285 -4.62 3.53 -27.45
N GLY A 286 -3.64 3.87 -26.60
CA GLY A 286 -3.13 5.22 -26.39
C GLY A 286 -3.90 6.02 -25.33
N TRP A 287 -3.36 7.19 -24.97
CA TRP A 287 -3.93 8.06 -23.92
C TRP A 287 -5.36 8.52 -24.22
N ASP A 288 -5.72 8.66 -25.49
CA ASP A 288 -7.08 9.06 -25.88
C ASP A 288 -8.14 7.98 -25.57
N ASN A 289 -7.71 6.74 -25.43
CA ASN A 289 -8.59 5.64 -25.00
C ASN A 289 -8.78 5.58 -23.48
N LEU A 290 -8.09 6.39 -22.68
CA LEU A 290 -8.25 6.42 -21.23
C LEU A 290 -9.65 6.90 -20.85
N LEU A 291 -10.30 6.17 -19.94
CA LEU A 291 -11.56 6.56 -19.28
C LEU A 291 -11.30 7.15 -17.90
N ALA A 292 -10.65 6.39 -17.03
CA ALA A 292 -10.40 6.76 -15.63
C ALA A 292 -9.20 5.99 -15.05
N VAL A 293 -8.67 6.48 -13.92
CA VAL A 293 -7.62 5.81 -13.14
C VAL A 293 -7.99 5.81 -11.66
N ILE A 294 -7.78 4.70 -10.99
CA ILE A 294 -7.71 4.64 -9.52
C ILE A 294 -6.23 4.79 -9.16
N PRO A 295 -5.81 5.87 -8.47
CA PRO A 295 -4.38 6.16 -8.33
C PRO A 295 -3.69 5.46 -7.15
N GLY A 296 -4.46 5.03 -6.14
CA GLY A 296 -3.90 4.61 -4.85
C GLY A 296 -4.37 3.27 -4.30
N GLY A 297 -4.92 2.39 -5.15
CA GLY A 297 -5.58 1.16 -4.74
C GLY A 297 -7.09 1.30 -4.64
N SER A 298 -7.77 0.18 -4.53
CA SER A 298 -9.23 0.10 -4.60
C SER A 298 -9.97 1.01 -3.62
N SER A 299 -9.37 1.38 -2.50
CA SER A 299 -9.92 2.25 -1.46
C SER A 299 -9.88 3.75 -1.81
N THR A 300 -9.22 4.14 -2.92
CA THR A 300 -9.13 5.55 -3.30
C THR A 300 -10.13 5.89 -4.40
N PRO A 301 -10.73 7.12 -4.37
CA PRO A 301 -11.62 7.57 -5.42
C PRO A 301 -10.96 7.56 -6.80
N LEU A 302 -11.68 7.08 -7.81
CA LEU A 302 -11.24 7.15 -9.20
C LEU A 302 -11.16 8.60 -9.70
N LEU A 303 -10.27 8.82 -10.66
CA LEU A 303 -10.06 10.11 -11.33
C LEU A 303 -10.41 9.99 -12.82
N PRO A 304 -11.17 10.94 -13.40
CA PRO A 304 -11.46 10.97 -14.82
C PRO A 304 -10.21 11.39 -15.62
N LYS A 305 -10.18 11.08 -16.92
CA LYS A 305 -9.06 11.41 -17.83
C LYS A 305 -8.57 12.85 -17.68
N SER A 306 -9.49 13.82 -17.59
CA SER A 306 -9.15 15.25 -17.51
C SER A 306 -8.29 15.60 -16.29
N VAL A 307 -8.50 14.93 -15.15
CA VAL A 307 -7.69 15.11 -13.94
C VAL A 307 -6.36 14.36 -14.07
N CYS A 308 -6.38 13.17 -14.70
CA CYS A 308 -5.19 12.33 -14.87
C CYS A 308 -4.10 12.99 -15.71
N GLU A 309 -4.43 13.99 -16.53
CA GLU A 309 -3.47 14.68 -17.39
C GLU A 309 -2.46 15.53 -16.63
N THR A 310 -2.84 16.05 -15.46
CA THR A 310 -2.02 17.03 -14.72
C THR A 310 -1.72 16.67 -13.28
N VAL A 311 -2.42 15.70 -12.70
CA VAL A 311 -2.27 15.34 -11.29
C VAL A 311 -0.90 14.72 -11.02
N LEU A 312 -0.31 15.10 -9.89
CA LEU A 312 0.96 14.53 -9.42
C LEU A 312 0.70 13.36 -8.46
N MET A 313 1.55 12.36 -8.52
CA MET A 313 1.48 11.16 -7.69
C MET A 313 2.13 11.40 -6.32
N ASP A 314 1.44 12.17 -5.50
CA ASP A 314 1.81 12.44 -4.12
C ASP A 314 0.56 12.62 -3.22
N PHE A 315 0.79 12.66 -1.90
CA PHE A 315 -0.29 12.73 -0.93
C PHE A 315 -1.13 14.01 -1.08
N ASP A 316 -0.46 15.15 -1.18
CA ASP A 316 -1.13 16.45 -1.15
C ASP A 316 -1.89 16.73 -2.47
N SER A 317 -1.30 16.42 -3.62
CA SER A 317 -1.94 16.62 -4.93
C SER A 317 -3.15 15.72 -5.13
N LEU A 318 -3.06 14.45 -4.71
CA LEU A 318 -4.18 13.52 -4.85
C LEU A 318 -5.32 13.83 -3.87
N VAL A 319 -5.03 14.36 -2.67
CA VAL A 319 -6.06 14.88 -1.76
C VAL A 319 -6.75 16.10 -2.39
N GLN A 320 -6.00 17.04 -2.99
CA GLN A 320 -6.59 18.17 -3.71
C GLN A 320 -7.48 17.74 -4.88
N ALA A 321 -7.11 16.65 -5.57
CA ALA A 321 -7.93 16.03 -6.61
C ALA A 321 -9.09 15.19 -6.06
N GLN A 322 -9.38 15.26 -4.76
CA GLN A 322 -10.42 14.49 -4.06
C GLN A 322 -10.26 12.97 -4.21
N SER A 323 -9.00 12.51 -4.19
CA SER A 323 -8.60 11.12 -4.19
C SER A 323 -7.49 10.90 -3.15
N GLY A 324 -6.64 9.90 -3.29
CA GLY A 324 -5.56 9.61 -2.36
C GLY A 324 -4.43 8.82 -3.01
N LEU A 325 -3.20 9.00 -2.50
CA LEU A 325 -2.06 8.21 -2.94
C LEU A 325 -2.18 6.75 -2.49
N GLY A 326 -2.79 6.50 -1.33
CA GLY A 326 -2.98 5.16 -0.79
C GLY A 326 -1.69 4.35 -0.84
N THR A 327 -1.77 3.15 -1.40
CA THR A 327 -0.64 2.26 -1.63
C THR A 327 0.13 2.54 -2.93
N ALA A 328 -0.28 3.54 -3.72
CA ALA A 328 0.20 3.83 -5.06
C ALA A 328 -0.05 2.67 -6.07
N ALA A 329 -1.15 1.97 -5.89
CA ALA A 329 -1.65 0.99 -6.85
C ALA A 329 -2.50 1.71 -7.90
N VAL A 330 -1.89 1.93 -9.05
CA VAL A 330 -2.48 2.66 -10.20
C VAL A 330 -3.23 1.67 -11.07
N ILE A 331 -4.58 1.73 -11.03
CA ILE A 331 -5.44 0.86 -11.82
C ILE A 331 -6.02 1.67 -12.98
N VAL A 332 -5.57 1.36 -14.19
CA VAL A 332 -5.95 2.09 -15.41
C VAL A 332 -7.17 1.44 -16.05
N MET A 333 -8.17 2.24 -16.37
CA MET A 333 -9.41 1.83 -17.03
C MET A 333 -9.57 2.58 -18.36
N ASP A 334 -9.69 1.84 -19.44
CA ASP A 334 -9.95 2.41 -20.77
C ASP A 334 -11.46 2.52 -21.07
N LYS A 335 -11.81 3.08 -22.21
CA LYS A 335 -13.20 3.32 -22.63
C LYS A 335 -14.04 2.04 -22.82
N SER A 336 -13.42 0.86 -22.83
CA SER A 336 -14.15 -0.41 -22.86
C SER A 336 -14.67 -0.83 -21.48
N THR A 337 -14.23 -0.15 -20.42
CA THR A 337 -14.58 -0.47 -19.04
C THR A 337 -16.03 -0.07 -18.73
N ASP A 338 -16.80 -1.03 -18.22
CA ASP A 338 -18.03 -0.74 -17.51
C ASP A 338 -17.71 -0.18 -16.13
N ILE A 339 -17.63 1.16 -16.00
CA ILE A 339 -17.16 1.83 -14.78
C ILE A 339 -18.06 1.55 -13.56
N VAL A 340 -19.36 1.36 -13.77
CA VAL A 340 -20.30 1.06 -12.69
C VAL A 340 -20.08 -0.36 -12.15
N LYS A 341 -19.93 -1.34 -13.06
CA LYS A 341 -19.60 -2.71 -12.65
C LYS A 341 -18.24 -2.82 -11.98
N ALA A 342 -17.26 -2.06 -12.45
CA ALA A 342 -15.92 -2.02 -11.86
C ALA A 342 -16.00 -1.58 -10.38
N ILE A 343 -16.67 -0.47 -10.10
CA ILE A 343 -16.83 0.01 -8.71
C ILE A 343 -17.71 -0.93 -7.89
N ALA A 344 -18.80 -1.46 -8.47
CA ALA A 344 -19.65 -2.45 -7.78
C ALA A 344 -18.85 -3.68 -7.32
N ARG A 345 -17.88 -4.15 -8.13
CA ARG A 345 -17.00 -5.25 -7.76
C ARG A 345 -16.07 -4.90 -6.59
N LEU A 346 -15.59 -3.67 -6.52
CA LEU A 346 -14.78 -3.22 -5.38
C LEU A 346 -15.61 -3.15 -4.09
N ILE A 347 -16.85 -2.66 -4.17
CA ILE A 347 -17.74 -2.64 -3.00
C ILE A 347 -18.07 -4.05 -2.52
N GLU A 348 -18.26 -4.99 -3.43
CA GLU A 348 -18.44 -6.40 -3.08
C GLU A 348 -17.23 -6.96 -2.32
N PHE A 349 -16.01 -6.56 -2.69
CA PHE A 349 -14.80 -6.90 -1.95
C PHE A 349 -14.85 -6.36 -0.51
N TYR A 350 -15.13 -5.06 -0.31
CA TYR A 350 -15.19 -4.48 1.04
C TYR A 350 -16.28 -5.11 1.90
N LYS A 351 -17.44 -5.44 1.30
CA LYS A 351 -18.49 -6.18 1.98
C LYS A 351 -18.02 -7.54 2.50
N HIS A 352 -17.24 -8.27 1.72
CA HIS A 352 -16.69 -9.56 2.13
C HIS A 352 -15.60 -9.43 3.20
N GLU A 353 -14.85 -8.35 3.17
CA GLU A 353 -13.71 -8.11 4.06
C GLU A 353 -14.10 -7.35 5.33
N SER A 354 -15.33 -6.90 5.47
CA SER A 354 -15.84 -6.31 6.71
C SER A 354 -15.77 -7.31 7.85
N CYS A 355 -15.15 -6.91 8.98
CA CYS A 355 -15.09 -7.76 10.17
C CYS A 355 -16.43 -7.87 10.93
N GLY A 356 -17.44 -7.08 10.52
CA GLY A 356 -18.77 -7.09 11.12
C GLY A 356 -18.88 -6.43 12.50
N GLN A 357 -17.84 -5.73 12.96
CA GLN A 357 -17.82 -5.16 14.32
C GLN A 357 -18.71 -3.93 14.45
N CYS A 358 -18.61 -2.94 13.57
CA CYS A 358 -19.39 -1.70 13.64
C CYS A 358 -20.52 -1.67 12.62
N THR A 359 -21.69 -1.19 13.07
CA THR A 359 -22.93 -1.20 12.28
C THR A 359 -22.83 -0.45 10.95
N PRO A 360 -22.24 0.78 10.86
CA PRO A 360 -22.21 1.50 9.59
C PRO A 360 -21.44 0.75 8.49
N CYS A 361 -20.37 0.06 8.82
CA CYS A 361 -19.62 -0.81 7.90
C CYS A 361 -20.42 -2.08 7.58
N ARG A 362 -20.81 -2.85 8.60
CA ARG A 362 -21.48 -4.14 8.44
C ARG A 362 -22.76 -4.05 7.61
N GLU A 363 -23.62 -3.06 7.89
CA GLU A 363 -24.91 -2.93 7.22
C GLU A 363 -24.88 -1.97 6.03
N GLY A 364 -24.08 -0.90 6.12
CA GLY A 364 -24.00 0.13 5.08
C GLY A 364 -23.45 -0.37 3.77
N GLU A 365 -22.49 -1.30 3.80
CA GLU A 365 -21.90 -1.87 2.58
C GLU A 365 -22.91 -2.71 1.76
N TYR A 366 -23.96 -3.25 2.38
CA TYR A 366 -25.08 -3.85 1.65
C TYR A 366 -25.89 -2.81 0.88
N GLY A 367 -26.08 -1.60 1.46
CA GLY A 367 -26.85 -0.52 0.86
C GLY A 367 -26.11 0.18 -0.29
N THR A 368 -24.78 0.17 -0.30
CA THR A 368 -23.96 0.86 -1.32
C THR A 368 -23.74 0.07 -2.60
N ARG A 369 -24.25 -1.18 -2.68
CA ARG A 369 -24.10 -2.01 -3.87
C ARG A 369 -24.96 -1.48 -5.03
N PRO A 370 -24.36 -0.99 -6.14
CA PRO A 370 -25.12 -0.62 -7.32
C PRO A 370 -25.85 -1.83 -7.90
N GLY A 371 -27.18 -1.87 -7.81
CA GLY A 371 -28.01 -2.97 -8.31
C GLY A 371 -28.61 -3.90 -7.24
N GLY A 372 -28.47 -3.61 -5.94
CA GLY A 372 -29.11 -4.38 -4.87
C GLY A 372 -30.65 -4.26 -4.91
N GLU A 373 -31.36 -5.36 -4.58
CA GLU A 373 -32.83 -5.49 -4.71
C GLU A 373 -33.65 -4.54 -3.82
N GLY A 374 -33.02 -3.81 -2.88
CA GLY A 374 -33.72 -2.98 -1.89
C GLY A 374 -34.17 -1.60 -2.38
N HIS A 375 -33.75 -1.14 -3.57
CA HIS A 375 -33.96 0.25 -4.00
C HIS A 375 -34.89 0.31 -5.22
N ARG A 376 -36.17 0.31 -4.99
CA ARG A 376 -37.21 0.50 -6.03
C ARG A 376 -37.69 1.96 -6.05
N GLY A 377 -37.25 2.75 -7.04
CA GLY A 377 -37.73 4.15 -7.29
C GLY A 377 -36.72 5.04 -8.03
N SER A 378 -37.23 5.94 -8.87
CA SER A 378 -36.53 6.88 -9.80
C SER A 378 -35.43 7.74 -9.16
N GLY A 379 -34.75 8.57 -9.94
CA GLY A 379 -33.73 9.63 -9.66
C GLY A 379 -33.13 9.84 -8.26
N HIS A 380 -33.89 9.62 -7.22
CA HIS A 380 -33.45 9.69 -5.81
C HIS A 380 -32.47 8.57 -5.40
N ARG A 381 -32.29 7.54 -6.22
CA ARG A 381 -31.42 6.39 -5.87
C ARG A 381 -29.95 6.73 -5.82
N ILE A 382 -29.48 7.59 -6.71
CA ILE A 382 -28.07 8.03 -6.75
C ILE A 382 -27.79 8.91 -5.53
N ASP A 383 -28.74 9.78 -5.18
CA ASP A 383 -28.63 10.62 -3.99
C ASP A 383 -28.67 9.78 -2.71
N ALA A 384 -29.56 8.77 -2.65
CA ALA A 384 -29.60 7.83 -1.53
C ALA A 384 -28.27 7.04 -1.41
N LEU A 385 -27.68 6.62 -2.52
CA LEU A 385 -26.38 5.94 -2.52
C LEU A 385 -25.26 6.86 -2.00
N TRP A 386 -25.28 8.14 -2.40
CA TRP A 386 -24.40 9.16 -1.87
C TRP A 386 -24.57 9.34 -0.36
N GLU A 387 -25.81 9.52 0.11
CA GLU A 387 -26.11 9.69 1.54
C GLU A 387 -25.69 8.48 2.37
N ILE A 388 -25.95 7.25 1.92
CA ILE A 388 -25.49 6.03 2.60
C ILE A 388 -23.95 6.05 2.71
N SER A 389 -23.26 6.38 1.64
CA SER A 389 -21.79 6.43 1.67
C SER A 389 -21.26 7.45 2.68
N LYS A 390 -21.98 8.58 2.88
CA LYS A 390 -21.67 9.60 3.89
C LYS A 390 -21.96 9.14 5.31
N GLN A 391 -22.93 8.25 5.52
CA GLN A 391 -23.20 7.66 6.82
C GLN A 391 -22.18 6.55 7.19
N ILE A 392 -21.43 6.02 6.23
CA ILE A 392 -20.34 5.06 6.48
C ILE A 392 -19.04 5.80 6.76
N GLU A 393 -18.69 6.78 5.90
CA GLU A 393 -17.45 7.56 5.99
C GLU A 393 -17.36 8.26 7.35
N GLY A 394 -16.25 8.05 8.05
CA GLY A 394 -15.99 8.71 9.35
C GLY A 394 -16.83 8.19 10.54
N HIS A 395 -17.72 7.21 10.33
CA HIS A 395 -18.60 6.67 11.38
C HIS A 395 -18.25 5.24 11.78
N THR A 396 -17.11 4.72 11.34
CA THR A 396 -16.64 3.36 11.59
C THR A 396 -15.43 3.33 12.52
N ILE A 397 -15.17 2.17 13.16
CA ILE A 397 -14.03 2.00 14.08
C ILE A 397 -12.70 2.14 13.35
N CYS A 398 -12.63 1.73 12.09
CA CYS A 398 -11.42 1.76 11.27
C CYS A 398 -11.69 2.29 9.87
N ALA A 399 -10.63 2.57 9.13
CA ALA A 399 -10.71 3.16 7.79
C ALA A 399 -11.23 2.20 6.69
N LEU A 400 -11.62 0.95 7.00
CA LEU A 400 -12.25 0.07 6.02
C LEU A 400 -13.57 0.68 5.53
N GLY A 401 -14.35 1.29 6.42
CA GLY A 401 -15.58 1.99 6.03
C GLY A 401 -15.32 3.15 5.06
N ASP A 402 -14.28 3.95 5.33
CA ASP A 402 -13.87 5.01 4.40
C ASP A 402 -13.45 4.44 3.04
N GLY A 403 -12.65 3.35 3.06
CA GLY A 403 -12.22 2.64 1.86
C GLY A 403 -13.37 2.05 1.04
N ALA A 404 -14.49 1.70 1.66
CA ALA A 404 -15.70 1.25 0.98
C ALA A 404 -16.52 2.44 0.43
N ALA A 405 -16.61 3.54 1.16
CA ALA A 405 -17.42 4.72 0.81
C ALA A 405 -16.79 5.54 -0.34
N TRP A 406 -15.49 5.77 -0.30
CA TRP A 406 -14.80 6.66 -1.24
C TRP A 406 -14.86 6.24 -2.72
N PRO A 407 -14.75 4.95 -3.11
CA PRO A 407 -14.95 4.54 -4.51
C PRO A 407 -16.35 4.88 -5.04
N VAL A 408 -17.39 4.72 -4.21
CA VAL A 408 -18.77 5.10 -4.56
C VAL A 408 -18.90 6.60 -4.77
N GLN A 409 -18.34 7.38 -3.87
CA GLN A 409 -18.34 8.85 -3.97
C GLN A 409 -17.59 9.33 -5.21
N GLY A 410 -16.44 8.74 -5.51
CA GLY A 410 -15.69 9.03 -6.72
C GLY A 410 -16.48 8.72 -8.00
N LEU A 411 -17.17 7.57 -8.03
CA LEU A 411 -18.04 7.20 -9.14
C LEU A 411 -19.16 8.21 -9.34
N ILE A 412 -19.89 8.57 -8.28
CA ILE A 412 -21.00 9.52 -8.36
C ILE A 412 -20.51 10.91 -8.79
N ARG A 413 -19.38 11.37 -8.22
CA ARG A 413 -18.82 12.70 -8.52
C ARG A 413 -18.47 12.86 -9.98
N HIS A 414 -17.88 11.86 -10.61
CA HIS A 414 -17.30 11.97 -11.95
C HIS A 414 -18.13 11.30 -13.05
N PHE A 415 -19.01 10.35 -12.71
CA PHE A 415 -19.75 9.54 -13.67
C PHE A 415 -21.26 9.47 -13.37
N ARG A 416 -21.79 10.49 -12.69
CA ARG A 416 -23.23 10.59 -12.42
C ARG A 416 -24.08 10.48 -13.68
N PRO A 417 -23.77 11.16 -14.81
CA PRO A 417 -24.54 11.02 -16.05
C PRO A 417 -24.62 9.57 -16.58
N GLU A 418 -23.57 8.79 -16.43
CA GLU A 418 -23.57 7.36 -16.81
C GLU A 418 -24.51 6.54 -15.91
N LEU A 419 -24.57 6.84 -14.63
CA LEU A 419 -25.51 6.19 -13.71
C LEU A 419 -26.96 6.55 -14.04
N GLU A 420 -27.26 7.81 -14.31
CA GLU A 420 -28.58 8.30 -14.69
C GLU A 420 -29.06 7.68 -16.02
N GLU A 421 -28.20 7.60 -17.02
CA GLU A 421 -28.50 6.96 -18.31
C GLU A 421 -28.80 5.45 -18.16
N ARG A 422 -28.04 4.74 -17.33
CA ARG A 422 -28.32 3.32 -17.02
C ARG A 422 -29.67 3.13 -16.36
N MET A 423 -30.01 3.99 -15.43
CA MET A 423 -31.32 3.95 -14.77
C MET A 423 -32.46 4.20 -15.77
N ARG A 424 -32.30 5.18 -16.65
CA ARG A 424 -33.28 5.48 -17.70
C ARG A 424 -33.48 4.28 -18.63
N ARG A 425 -32.40 3.68 -19.12
CA ARG A 425 -32.47 2.45 -19.98
C ARG A 425 -33.14 1.29 -19.26
N TYR A 426 -32.88 1.10 -17.98
CA TYR A 426 -33.51 0.05 -17.19
C TYR A 426 -35.00 0.26 -17.05
N GLU A 427 -35.46 1.47 -16.73
CA GLU A 427 -36.88 1.79 -16.60
C GLU A 427 -37.62 1.65 -17.94
N GLU A 428 -37.02 2.07 -19.05
CA GLU A 428 -37.56 1.87 -20.40
C GLU A 428 -37.70 0.38 -20.77
N ALA A 429 -36.67 -0.41 -20.46
CA ALA A 429 -36.72 -1.86 -20.70
C ALA A 429 -37.79 -2.54 -19.87
N LYS A 430 -37.96 -2.13 -18.60
CA LYS A 430 -38.99 -2.64 -17.71
C LYS A 430 -40.39 -2.26 -18.18
N ALA A 431 -40.59 -1.03 -18.62
CA ALA A 431 -41.87 -0.60 -19.18
C ALA A 431 -42.24 -1.38 -20.43
N ARG A 432 -41.30 -1.61 -21.34
CA ARG A 432 -41.51 -2.46 -22.53
C ARG A 432 -41.89 -3.91 -22.16
N ALA A 433 -41.20 -4.51 -21.16
CA ALA A 433 -41.49 -5.86 -20.70
C ALA A 433 -42.88 -5.98 -20.01
N ALA A 434 -43.35 -4.89 -19.41
CA ALA A 434 -44.66 -4.86 -18.76
C ALA A 434 -45.82 -4.62 -19.76
N SER A 435 -45.51 -4.11 -20.96
CA SER A 435 -46.48 -3.86 -22.05
C SER A 435 -46.52 -4.98 -23.11
N ALA A 436 -45.62 -5.94 -23.02
CA ALA A 436 -45.60 -7.17 -23.84
C ALA A 436 -46.22 -8.34 -23.11
#